data_7151307fc26cfc3097cfdead68a99cc7
#
_entry.id   7151307fc26cfc3097cfdead68a99cc7
#
_cell.length_a   1.000
_cell.length_b   1.000
_cell.length_c   1.000
_cell.angle_alpha   90.00
_cell.angle_beta   90.00
_cell.angle_gamma   90.00
#
_symmetry.space_group_name_H-M   'P 1'
#
loop_
_entity.id
_entity.type
_entity.pdbx_description
1 polymer ?
#
loop_
_entity_poly.entity_id
_entity_poly.type
_entity_poly.pdbx_seq_one_letter_code
_entity_poly.pdbx_strand_id
1 'polypeptide(L)'
;MTTALLEINDFSIKASTSDNNTHNECGFAHVTDSGIITGDKGFEAFWRHPEKCSNNYWLFLDQQPLKTNWKWARHNADLAYAQLDNTLKSIGSPDEVVLCVANTISVEQLSLLAGLLKALKISIKRIVDLNLFAGLAMRQSAWLIDMQLHQATLTLVEKSISDDQEIFSIKESETLPNFGFMHICNTIARDISKKLINNSRFDPMHISGSAQDLYNQIKSNINEFEENNELNFQIKSPSGVVNITLYPSELKNLFKKELSKINRKVVNSGDMFSLKDSAHMLEKLLDTSDNYLGLAPSYDINAIKKLLNTSQFDNNKLVKINAIKLAKAEKSLPKTLINHTATHLLYDNHAWDIRNEKSIQYNNKKLRIKVGVDKTFDLAFILKDGKLEIYHQSSSKEIVIPKTFKEGEQIIIDNAKINLIKVENA
;
A
#
# COMPACT_ATOMS: atom_id res chain seq x y z
N MET A 1 28.23 -4.45 -0.41
CA MET A 1 27.10 -5.20 -0.99
C MET A 1 25.84 -4.45 -0.70
N THR A 2 25.20 -3.90 -1.72
CA THR A 2 23.99 -3.08 -1.57
C THR A 2 22.77 -3.97 -1.65
N THR A 3 21.88 -3.89 -0.62
CA THR A 3 20.64 -4.68 -0.56
C THR A 3 19.45 -3.77 -0.78
N ALA A 4 18.56 -4.13 -1.69
CA ALA A 4 17.29 -3.44 -1.89
C ALA A 4 16.10 -4.32 -1.48
N LEU A 5 14.97 -3.68 -1.20
CA LEU A 5 13.66 -4.31 -1.12
C LEU A 5 13.03 -4.22 -2.51
N LEU A 6 12.57 -5.35 -3.05
CA LEU A 6 11.85 -5.40 -4.32
C LEU A 6 10.47 -6.01 -4.10
N GLU A 7 9.45 -5.18 -4.26
CA GLU A 7 8.05 -5.57 -4.11
C GLU A 7 7.42 -5.80 -5.48
N ILE A 8 6.89 -6.99 -5.69
CA ILE A 8 6.21 -7.36 -6.92
C ILE A 8 4.70 -7.40 -6.67
N ASN A 9 4.06 -6.29 -6.96
CA ASN A 9 2.64 -6.16 -7.19
C ASN A 9 2.48 -5.50 -8.58
N ASP A 10 1.75 -6.12 -9.51
CA ASP A 10 1.66 -5.63 -10.88
C ASP A 10 0.98 -4.24 -11.02
N PHE A 11 0.23 -3.81 -10.00
CA PHE A 11 -0.24 -2.43 -9.91
C PHE A 11 0.92 -1.45 -9.56
N SER A 12 1.90 -1.90 -8.80
CA SER A 12 3.00 -1.09 -8.29
C SER A 12 4.23 -1.96 -8.03
N ILE A 13 5.11 -2.10 -9.05
CA ILE A 13 6.43 -2.72 -8.88
C ILE A 13 7.33 -1.70 -8.23
N LYS A 14 7.72 -1.93 -6.98
CA LYS A 14 8.47 -0.97 -6.18
C LYS A 14 9.82 -1.53 -5.76
N ALA A 15 10.84 -0.72 -5.93
CA ALA A 15 12.17 -1.01 -5.38
C ALA A 15 12.62 0.12 -4.46
N SER A 16 13.27 -0.23 -3.35
CA SER A 16 13.79 0.75 -2.38
C SER A 16 15.11 0.30 -1.77
N THR A 17 16.00 1.26 -1.50
CA THR A 17 17.28 1.03 -0.80
C THR A 17 17.26 1.66 0.59
N SER A 18 18.27 1.31 1.43
CA SER A 18 18.45 1.91 2.77
C SER A 18 18.69 3.42 2.75
N ASP A 19 19.15 3.95 1.63
CA ASP A 19 19.45 5.37 1.46
C ASP A 19 18.25 6.16 0.95
N ASN A 20 17.03 5.60 1.09
CA ASN A 20 15.76 6.17 0.65
C ASN A 20 15.64 6.41 -0.88
N ASN A 21 16.51 5.80 -1.69
CA ASN A 21 16.25 5.73 -3.11
C ASN A 21 15.08 4.78 -3.36
N THR A 22 14.02 5.32 -3.91
CA THR A 22 12.80 4.54 -4.21
C THR A 22 12.41 4.76 -5.66
N HIS A 23 11.96 3.69 -6.31
CA HIS A 23 11.37 3.73 -7.63
C HIS A 23 10.12 2.86 -7.64
N ASN A 24 9.10 3.33 -8.34
CA ASN A 24 7.81 2.66 -8.45
C ASN A 24 7.30 2.75 -9.89
N GLU A 25 6.90 1.63 -10.45
CA GLU A 25 6.33 1.53 -11.79
C GLU A 25 5.06 0.68 -11.80
N CYS A 26 4.05 1.09 -12.57
CA CYS A 26 2.90 0.22 -12.84
C CYS A 26 3.25 -0.85 -13.90
N GLY A 27 2.56 -1.99 -13.86
CA GLY A 27 2.79 -3.14 -14.75
C GLY A 27 2.27 -2.96 -16.17
N PHE A 28 2.66 -1.88 -16.84
CA PHE A 28 2.35 -1.60 -18.25
C PHE A 28 3.62 -1.60 -19.08
N ALA A 29 3.52 -2.17 -20.29
CA ALA A 29 4.62 -2.19 -21.24
C ALA A 29 4.13 -1.79 -22.63
N HIS A 30 4.92 -0.98 -23.33
CA HIS A 30 4.76 -0.60 -24.73
C HIS A 30 6.00 -1.04 -25.50
N VAL A 31 5.81 -1.92 -26.46
CA VAL A 31 6.88 -2.42 -27.34
C VAL A 31 6.99 -1.51 -28.54
N THR A 32 8.10 -0.81 -28.66
CA THR A 32 8.41 0.10 -29.76
C THR A 32 9.43 -0.51 -30.72
N ASP A 33 9.74 0.19 -31.80
CA ASP A 33 10.78 -0.26 -32.74
C ASP A 33 12.19 -0.20 -32.13
N SER A 34 12.40 0.62 -31.08
CA SER A 34 13.67 0.82 -30.39
C SER A 34 13.82 -0.01 -29.11
N GLY A 35 12.75 -0.62 -28.58
CA GLY A 35 12.81 -1.39 -27.32
C GLY A 35 11.46 -1.43 -26.59
N ILE A 36 11.52 -1.82 -25.32
CA ILE A 36 10.37 -1.93 -24.43
C ILE A 36 10.38 -0.73 -23.47
N ILE A 37 9.27 -0.02 -23.40
CA ILE A 37 9.03 1.09 -22.47
C ILE A 37 8.04 0.59 -21.42
N THR A 38 8.37 0.70 -20.13
CA THR A 38 7.55 0.20 -19.03
C THR A 38 7.00 1.31 -18.15
N GLY A 39 6.13 0.95 -17.22
CA GLY A 39 5.60 1.85 -16.21
C GLY A 39 4.58 2.86 -16.74
N ASP A 40 4.62 4.08 -16.21
CA ASP A 40 3.66 5.14 -16.56
C ASP A 40 3.67 5.50 -18.05
N LYS A 41 4.83 5.49 -18.68
CA LYS A 41 4.94 5.71 -20.13
C LYS A 41 4.28 4.58 -20.94
N GLY A 42 4.33 3.34 -20.44
CA GLY A 42 3.59 2.21 -21.00
C GLY A 42 2.08 2.42 -20.85
N PHE A 43 1.62 2.89 -19.69
CA PHE A 43 0.23 3.24 -19.45
C PHE A 43 -0.27 4.36 -20.39
N GLU A 44 0.51 5.43 -20.58
CA GLU A 44 0.18 6.56 -21.45
C GLU A 44 0.08 6.21 -22.94
N ALA A 45 0.63 5.06 -23.34
CA ALA A 45 0.56 4.55 -24.72
C ALA A 45 -0.53 3.49 -24.93
N PHE A 46 -1.06 2.90 -23.83
CA PHE A 46 -1.81 1.65 -23.88
C PHE A 46 -3.07 1.71 -24.76
N TRP A 47 -3.86 2.76 -24.65
CA TRP A 47 -5.08 2.91 -25.46
C TRP A 47 -4.84 3.59 -26.80
N ARG A 48 -3.65 4.17 -27.01
CA ARG A 48 -3.24 4.72 -28.33
C ARG A 48 -2.68 3.65 -29.25
N HIS A 49 -1.98 2.66 -28.67
CA HIS A 49 -1.26 1.60 -29.38
C HIS A 49 -1.55 0.22 -28.76
N PRO A 50 -2.83 -0.19 -28.64
CA PRO A 50 -3.18 -1.41 -27.91
C PRO A 50 -2.52 -2.67 -28.48
N GLU A 51 -2.24 -2.69 -29.79
CA GLU A 51 -1.57 -3.80 -30.48
C GLU A 51 -0.08 -3.94 -30.14
N LYS A 52 0.53 -2.88 -29.57
CA LYS A 52 1.93 -2.82 -29.15
C LYS A 52 2.10 -2.79 -27.64
N CYS A 53 1.02 -2.93 -26.86
CA CYS A 53 1.05 -2.79 -25.42
C CYS A 53 0.56 -4.05 -24.70
N SER A 54 1.06 -4.25 -23.48
CA SER A 54 0.62 -5.30 -22.57
C SER A 54 0.60 -4.78 -21.13
N ASN A 55 -0.37 -5.26 -20.34
CA ASN A 55 -0.46 -4.99 -18.90
C ASN A 55 -0.77 -6.25 -18.07
N ASN A 56 -0.73 -7.42 -18.70
CA ASN A 56 -1.06 -8.69 -18.04
C ASN A 56 0.14 -9.66 -17.95
N TYR A 57 1.33 -9.21 -18.31
CA TYR A 57 2.53 -10.04 -18.34
C TYR A 57 3.02 -10.48 -16.94
N TRP A 58 2.68 -9.77 -15.88
CA TRP A 58 2.91 -10.23 -14.50
C TRP A 58 1.89 -11.27 -14.06
N LEU A 59 0.62 -11.09 -14.43
CA LEU A 59 -0.44 -12.06 -14.14
C LEU A 59 -0.15 -13.40 -14.82
N PHE A 60 0.30 -13.35 -16.09
CA PHE A 60 0.64 -14.52 -16.90
C PHE A 60 2.14 -14.65 -17.11
N LEU A 61 2.94 -14.42 -16.04
CA LEU A 61 4.40 -14.52 -16.11
C LEU A 61 4.82 -15.93 -16.51
N ASP A 62 5.21 -16.09 -17.78
CA ASP A 62 5.60 -17.35 -18.40
C ASP A 62 6.61 -17.14 -19.55
N GLN A 63 7.05 -18.24 -20.15
CA GLN A 63 7.88 -18.29 -21.35
C GLN A 63 7.12 -18.85 -22.56
N GLN A 64 5.78 -18.82 -22.54
CA GLN A 64 5.00 -19.18 -23.70
C GLN A 64 5.12 -18.08 -24.76
N PRO A 65 5.25 -18.45 -26.05
CA PRO A 65 5.35 -17.47 -27.12
C PRO A 65 4.11 -16.54 -27.15
N LEU A 66 4.35 -15.24 -27.19
CA LEU A 66 3.29 -14.28 -27.43
C LEU A 66 2.72 -14.46 -28.84
N LYS A 67 1.42 -14.23 -29.00
CA LYS A 67 0.75 -14.26 -30.31
C LYS A 67 1.08 -13.04 -31.18
N THR A 68 2.00 -12.20 -30.75
CA THR A 68 2.41 -10.96 -31.42
C THR A 68 3.79 -11.16 -32.05
N ASN A 69 4.05 -10.48 -33.18
CA ASN A 69 5.38 -10.47 -33.81
C ASN A 69 6.23 -9.29 -33.33
N TRP A 70 6.31 -9.09 -32.01
CA TRP A 70 7.11 -8.03 -31.45
C TRP A 70 8.61 -8.36 -31.52
N LYS A 71 9.40 -7.40 -31.99
CA LYS A 71 10.84 -7.56 -32.15
C LYS A 71 11.56 -7.80 -30.81
N TRP A 72 11.11 -7.13 -29.74
CA TRP A 72 11.81 -7.08 -28.46
C TRP A 72 11.17 -7.94 -27.37
N ALA A 73 9.99 -8.48 -27.59
CA ALA A 73 9.30 -9.31 -26.63
C ALA A 73 8.70 -10.55 -27.32
N ARG A 74 9.17 -11.73 -26.95
CA ARG A 74 8.69 -13.04 -27.45
C ARG A 74 7.77 -13.71 -26.44
N HIS A 75 7.95 -13.38 -25.14
CA HIS A 75 7.26 -13.96 -24.00
C HIS A 75 6.89 -12.87 -23.00
N ASN A 76 5.97 -13.15 -22.08
CA ASN A 76 5.68 -12.28 -20.95
C ASN A 76 6.92 -12.03 -20.09
N ALA A 77 7.80 -13.02 -19.97
CA ALA A 77 9.08 -12.89 -19.27
C ALA A 77 10.00 -11.79 -19.83
N ASP A 78 9.99 -11.53 -21.16
CA ASP A 78 10.81 -10.47 -21.75
C ASP A 78 10.33 -9.08 -21.30
N LEU A 79 9.00 -8.88 -21.17
CA LEU A 79 8.41 -7.64 -20.66
C LEU A 79 8.72 -7.44 -19.16
N ALA A 80 8.58 -8.50 -18.37
CA ALA A 80 8.92 -8.49 -16.95
C ALA A 80 10.41 -8.21 -16.72
N TYR A 81 11.29 -8.81 -17.55
CA TYR A 81 12.73 -8.55 -17.51
C TYR A 81 13.06 -7.09 -17.78
N ALA A 82 12.46 -6.49 -18.82
CA ALA A 82 12.68 -5.09 -19.15
C ALA A 82 12.23 -4.17 -18.01
N GLN A 83 11.09 -4.46 -17.37
CA GLN A 83 10.63 -3.67 -16.23
C GLN A 83 11.52 -3.82 -15.00
N LEU A 84 11.95 -5.04 -14.67
CA LEU A 84 12.89 -5.28 -13.57
C LEU A 84 14.22 -4.55 -13.79
N ASP A 85 14.75 -4.60 -15.02
CA ASP A 85 16.00 -3.91 -15.38
C ASP A 85 15.86 -2.39 -15.17
N ASN A 86 14.77 -1.79 -15.66
CA ASN A 86 14.49 -0.36 -15.48
C ASN A 86 14.34 0.00 -13.99
N THR A 87 13.53 -0.75 -13.26
CA THR A 87 13.27 -0.51 -11.84
C THR A 87 14.54 -0.60 -11.01
N LEU A 88 15.36 -1.63 -11.21
CA LEU A 88 16.58 -1.84 -10.43
C LEU A 88 17.68 -0.84 -10.82
N LYS A 89 17.80 -0.46 -12.10
CA LYS A 89 18.72 0.59 -12.54
C LYS A 89 18.37 1.95 -11.93
N SER A 90 17.09 2.26 -11.81
CA SER A 90 16.62 3.53 -11.23
C SER A 90 17.03 3.73 -9.78
N ILE A 91 17.31 2.65 -9.03
CA ILE A 91 17.78 2.68 -7.64
C ILE A 91 19.28 2.37 -7.49
N GLY A 92 20.04 2.35 -8.60
CA GLY A 92 21.49 2.18 -8.59
C GLY A 92 21.97 0.73 -8.71
N SER A 93 21.16 -0.19 -9.24
CA SER A 93 21.52 -1.60 -9.51
C SER A 93 22.11 -2.31 -8.28
N PRO A 94 21.30 -2.67 -7.31
CA PRO A 94 21.77 -3.33 -6.08
C PRO A 94 22.39 -4.70 -6.35
N ASP A 95 23.28 -5.16 -5.48
CA ASP A 95 23.90 -6.49 -5.59
C ASP A 95 22.92 -7.62 -5.23
N GLU A 96 22.03 -7.35 -4.27
CA GLU A 96 21.04 -8.31 -3.78
C GLU A 96 19.70 -7.67 -3.46
N VAL A 97 18.64 -8.49 -3.46
CA VAL A 97 17.30 -8.07 -3.10
C VAL A 97 16.67 -8.97 -2.05
N VAL A 98 15.85 -8.36 -1.19
CA VAL A 98 14.77 -9.04 -0.49
C VAL A 98 13.54 -8.95 -1.38
N LEU A 99 13.10 -10.08 -1.90
CA LEU A 99 12.01 -10.17 -2.85
C LEU A 99 10.68 -10.34 -2.11
N CYS A 100 9.80 -9.35 -2.21
CA CYS A 100 8.46 -9.39 -1.64
C CYS A 100 7.45 -9.66 -2.75
N VAL A 101 6.72 -10.75 -2.64
CA VAL A 101 5.77 -11.19 -3.66
C VAL A 101 4.39 -11.39 -3.08
N ALA A 102 3.39 -11.13 -3.90
CA ALA A 102 2.01 -11.43 -3.55
C ALA A 102 1.80 -12.96 -3.42
N ASN A 103 0.74 -13.34 -2.68
CA ASN A 103 0.40 -14.76 -2.49
C ASN A 103 -0.13 -15.42 -3.76
N THR A 104 -0.53 -14.59 -4.73
CA THR A 104 -1.06 -15.06 -6.03
C THR A 104 0.02 -15.59 -6.98
N ILE A 105 1.31 -15.33 -6.71
CA ILE A 105 2.40 -15.83 -7.54
C ILE A 105 2.57 -17.34 -7.38
N SER A 106 2.56 -18.09 -8.47
CA SER A 106 2.80 -19.53 -8.46
C SER A 106 4.27 -19.88 -8.25
N VAL A 107 4.55 -21.14 -7.93
CA VAL A 107 5.92 -21.64 -7.76
C VAL A 107 6.70 -21.52 -9.08
N GLU A 108 6.05 -21.81 -10.21
CA GLU A 108 6.65 -21.71 -11.55
C GLU A 108 6.97 -20.25 -11.89
N GLN A 109 6.05 -19.32 -11.62
CA GLN A 109 6.27 -17.89 -11.81
C GLN A 109 7.40 -17.37 -10.90
N LEU A 110 7.44 -17.83 -9.64
CA LEU A 110 8.49 -17.45 -8.71
C LEU A 110 9.86 -17.96 -9.16
N SER A 111 9.91 -19.19 -9.69
CA SER A 111 11.14 -19.78 -10.25
C SER A 111 11.62 -19.00 -11.47
N LEU A 112 10.69 -18.60 -12.34
CA LEU A 112 11.01 -17.78 -13.49
C LEU A 112 11.51 -16.40 -13.08
N LEU A 113 10.85 -15.75 -12.12
CA LEU A 113 11.26 -14.45 -11.57
C LEU A 113 12.68 -14.51 -10.98
N ALA A 114 13.01 -15.60 -10.26
CA ALA A 114 14.36 -15.83 -9.75
C ALA A 114 15.38 -15.96 -10.90
N GLY A 115 14.99 -16.62 -11.99
CA GLY A 115 15.81 -16.71 -13.21
C GLY A 115 16.06 -15.34 -13.87
N LEU A 116 15.03 -14.48 -13.93
CA LEU A 116 15.14 -13.12 -14.47
C LEU A 116 16.08 -12.25 -13.63
N LEU A 117 15.97 -12.29 -12.30
CA LEU A 117 16.86 -11.56 -11.39
C LEU A 117 18.31 -12.06 -11.53
N LYS A 118 18.50 -13.37 -11.64
CA LYS A 118 19.84 -13.97 -11.89
C LYS A 118 20.42 -13.48 -13.23
N ALA A 119 19.63 -13.37 -14.28
CA ALA A 119 20.05 -12.82 -15.57
C ALA A 119 20.47 -11.35 -15.47
N LEU A 120 19.84 -10.58 -14.59
CA LEU A 120 20.24 -9.21 -14.23
C LEU A 120 21.44 -9.15 -13.27
N LYS A 121 22.02 -10.29 -12.89
CA LYS A 121 23.11 -10.43 -11.91
C LYS A 121 22.74 -9.95 -10.50
N ILE A 122 21.47 -10.01 -10.14
CA ILE A 122 20.96 -9.67 -8.83
C ILE A 122 20.74 -10.96 -8.02
N SER A 123 21.30 -11.02 -6.83
CA SER A 123 21.12 -12.14 -5.90
C SER A 123 19.82 -11.97 -5.10
N ILE A 124 19.13 -13.06 -4.85
CA ILE A 124 17.96 -13.04 -3.95
C ILE A 124 18.42 -13.47 -2.56
N LYS A 125 18.33 -12.56 -1.60
CA LYS A 125 18.65 -12.82 -0.19
C LYS A 125 17.54 -13.59 0.50
N ARG A 126 16.28 -13.18 0.29
CA ARG A 126 15.08 -13.79 0.88
C ARG A 126 13.88 -13.55 -0.04
N ILE A 127 12.91 -14.44 0.06
CA ILE A 127 11.58 -14.28 -0.57
C ILE A 127 10.56 -14.25 0.56
N VAL A 128 9.74 -13.20 0.61
CA VAL A 128 8.79 -12.96 1.70
C VAL A 128 7.41 -12.65 1.12
N ASP A 129 6.37 -13.07 1.80
CA ASP A 129 5.02 -12.64 1.43
C ASP A 129 4.84 -11.15 1.68
N LEU A 130 4.34 -10.45 0.66
CA LEU A 130 4.17 -8.99 0.66
C LEU A 130 3.28 -8.50 1.82
N ASN A 131 2.27 -9.29 2.22
CA ASN A 131 1.33 -8.92 3.27
C ASN A 131 1.89 -9.15 4.68
N LEU A 132 2.89 -10.01 4.81
CA LEU A 132 3.47 -10.33 6.12
C LEU A 132 4.13 -9.11 6.77
N PHE A 133 4.81 -8.27 5.98
CA PHE A 133 5.42 -7.05 6.49
C PHE A 133 4.38 -6.00 6.92
N ALA A 134 3.27 -5.89 6.20
CA ALA A 134 2.18 -5.01 6.62
C ALA A 134 1.58 -5.46 7.96
N GLY A 135 1.36 -6.77 8.13
CA GLY A 135 0.92 -7.36 9.39
C GLY A 135 1.89 -7.09 10.55
N LEU A 136 3.20 -7.24 10.29
CA LEU A 136 4.24 -6.90 11.27
C LEU A 136 4.21 -5.43 11.68
N ALA A 137 4.01 -4.53 10.73
CA ALA A 137 3.94 -3.10 11.00
C ALA A 137 2.70 -2.73 11.84
N MET A 138 1.57 -3.41 11.62
CA MET A 138 0.35 -3.22 12.41
C MET A 138 0.41 -3.81 13.82
N ARG A 139 1.32 -4.75 14.08
CA ARG A 139 1.52 -5.41 15.39
C ARG A 139 0.32 -6.20 15.92
N GLN A 140 -0.66 -6.48 15.10
CA GLN A 140 -1.88 -7.23 15.48
C GLN A 140 -2.37 -8.08 14.32
N SER A 141 -3.28 -9.02 14.61
CA SER A 141 -3.97 -9.77 13.57
C SER A 141 -4.90 -8.86 12.80
N ALA A 142 -4.88 -8.95 11.47
CA ALA A 142 -5.79 -8.19 10.64
C ALA A 142 -5.92 -8.79 9.23
N TRP A 143 -7.07 -8.55 8.61
CA TRP A 143 -7.23 -8.69 7.17
C TRP A 143 -6.52 -7.55 6.46
N LEU A 144 -5.82 -7.88 5.40
CA LEU A 144 -5.20 -6.93 4.47
C LEU A 144 -5.87 -7.05 3.12
N ILE A 145 -6.33 -5.92 2.60
CA ILE A 145 -6.89 -5.82 1.26
C ILE A 145 -5.82 -5.16 0.38
N ASP A 146 -5.35 -5.91 -0.62
CA ASP A 146 -4.35 -5.48 -1.58
C ASP A 146 -4.92 -5.52 -2.99
N MET A 147 -4.73 -4.47 -3.77
CA MET A 147 -5.19 -4.39 -5.16
C MET A 147 -4.03 -4.57 -6.11
N GLN A 148 -4.24 -5.41 -7.10
CA GLN A 148 -3.37 -5.62 -8.24
C GLN A 148 -4.02 -5.05 -9.51
N LEU A 149 -3.36 -5.08 -10.65
CA LEU A 149 -3.95 -4.59 -11.90
C LEU A 149 -5.24 -5.33 -12.28
N HIS A 150 -5.27 -6.65 -12.12
CA HIS A 150 -6.37 -7.47 -12.64
C HIS A 150 -7.18 -8.20 -11.55
N GLN A 151 -6.72 -8.17 -10.32
CA GLN A 151 -7.35 -8.87 -9.18
C GLN A 151 -7.11 -8.12 -7.88
N ALA A 152 -7.87 -8.47 -6.84
CA ALA A 152 -7.57 -8.06 -5.47
C ALA A 152 -7.33 -9.29 -4.61
N THR A 153 -6.58 -9.14 -3.52
CA THR A 153 -6.34 -10.18 -2.54
C THR A 153 -6.80 -9.75 -1.16
N LEU A 154 -7.43 -10.67 -0.45
CA LEU A 154 -7.82 -10.56 0.94
C LEU A 154 -6.94 -11.51 1.72
N THR A 155 -6.06 -11.02 2.56
CA THR A 155 -5.08 -11.84 3.29
C THR A 155 -5.22 -11.61 4.79
N LEU A 156 -5.48 -12.68 5.55
CA LEU A 156 -5.48 -12.64 7.00
C LEU A 156 -4.06 -12.91 7.51
N VAL A 157 -3.47 -11.90 8.11
CA VAL A 157 -2.23 -12.03 8.88
C VAL A 157 -2.62 -12.25 10.33
N GLU A 158 -2.22 -13.39 10.89
CA GLU A 158 -2.48 -13.76 12.29
C GLU A 158 -1.23 -13.48 13.13
N LYS A 159 -1.45 -12.83 14.26
CA LYS A 159 -0.47 -12.70 15.33
C LYS A 159 -0.75 -13.76 16.39
N SER A 160 0.23 -14.58 16.69
CA SER A 160 0.19 -15.56 17.78
C SER A 160 1.40 -15.40 18.70
N ILE A 161 1.35 -16.01 19.87
CA ILE A 161 2.46 -16.01 20.83
C ILE A 161 2.82 -17.47 21.11
N SER A 162 4.08 -17.83 20.92
CA SER A 162 4.62 -19.15 21.29
C SER A 162 5.98 -18.95 21.95
N ASP A 163 6.21 -19.60 23.08
CA ASP A 163 7.48 -19.50 23.84
C ASP A 163 7.89 -18.06 24.16
N ASP A 164 6.93 -17.19 24.52
CA ASP A 164 7.10 -15.75 24.71
C ASP A 164 7.61 -14.99 23.48
N GLN A 165 7.48 -15.54 22.29
CA GLN A 165 7.81 -14.88 21.03
C GLN A 165 6.54 -14.54 20.25
N GLU A 166 6.49 -13.35 19.69
CA GLU A 166 5.42 -12.97 18.75
C GLU A 166 5.71 -13.60 17.38
N ILE A 167 4.71 -14.26 16.84
CA ILE A 167 4.76 -14.88 15.51
C ILE A 167 3.67 -14.24 14.66
N PHE A 168 4.07 -13.74 13.51
CA PHE A 168 3.14 -13.27 12.47
C PHE A 168 3.16 -14.27 11.33
N SER A 169 2.00 -14.73 10.92
CA SER A 169 1.86 -15.71 9.83
C SER A 169 0.67 -15.42 8.95
N ILE A 170 0.78 -15.80 7.69
CA ILE A 170 -0.35 -15.79 6.77
C ILE A 170 -1.24 -16.98 7.12
N LYS A 171 -2.45 -16.70 7.61
CA LYS A 171 -3.43 -17.72 8.00
C LYS A 171 -4.33 -18.12 6.84
N GLU A 172 -4.81 -17.12 6.12
CA GLU A 172 -5.75 -17.29 5.02
C GLU A 172 -5.47 -16.26 3.94
N SER A 173 -5.72 -16.64 2.69
CA SER A 173 -5.70 -15.71 1.58
C SER A 173 -6.74 -16.10 0.54
N GLU A 174 -7.52 -15.13 0.11
CA GLU A 174 -8.52 -15.27 -0.94
C GLU A 174 -8.22 -14.27 -2.05
N THR A 175 -8.33 -14.72 -3.30
CA THR A 175 -8.21 -13.86 -4.47
C THR A 175 -9.60 -13.54 -5.00
N LEU A 176 -9.83 -12.27 -5.30
CA LEU A 176 -10.99 -11.79 -6.04
C LEU A 176 -10.57 -11.60 -7.51
N PRO A 177 -10.73 -12.60 -8.36
CA PRO A 177 -10.34 -12.51 -9.75
C PRO A 177 -11.21 -11.48 -10.48
N ASN A 178 -10.64 -10.81 -11.44
CA ASN A 178 -11.29 -9.75 -12.22
C ASN A 178 -11.79 -8.55 -11.40
N PHE A 179 -11.29 -8.36 -10.18
CA PHE A 179 -11.50 -7.14 -9.40
C PHE A 179 -10.16 -6.52 -9.05
N GLY A 180 -9.54 -5.89 -10.01
CA GLY A 180 -8.30 -5.12 -9.87
C GLY A 180 -8.48 -3.71 -10.39
N PHE A 181 -7.40 -2.94 -10.39
CA PHE A 181 -7.38 -1.55 -10.86
C PHE A 181 -7.95 -1.39 -12.27
N MET A 182 -7.62 -2.32 -13.19
CA MET A 182 -8.13 -2.29 -14.57
C MET A 182 -9.64 -2.52 -14.65
N HIS A 183 -10.19 -3.38 -13.79
CA HIS A 183 -11.65 -3.54 -13.71
C HIS A 183 -12.34 -2.24 -13.27
N ILE A 184 -11.77 -1.57 -12.28
CA ILE A 184 -12.26 -0.28 -11.79
C ILE A 184 -12.21 0.76 -12.91
N CYS A 185 -11.05 0.94 -13.55
CA CYS A 185 -10.89 1.88 -14.66
C CYS A 185 -11.86 1.59 -15.81
N ASN A 186 -11.98 0.34 -16.23
CA ASN A 186 -12.86 -0.06 -17.32
C ASN A 186 -14.35 0.14 -16.98
N THR A 187 -14.74 -0.06 -15.73
CA THR A 187 -16.12 0.13 -15.30
C THR A 187 -16.49 1.60 -15.25
N ILE A 188 -15.60 2.44 -14.73
CA ILE A 188 -15.76 3.89 -14.71
C ILE A 188 -15.81 4.44 -16.16
N ALA A 189 -14.85 4.00 -17.02
CA ALA A 189 -14.80 4.44 -18.42
C ALA A 189 -16.10 4.10 -19.17
N ARG A 190 -16.63 2.89 -18.96
CA ARG A 190 -17.91 2.46 -19.56
C ARG A 190 -19.11 3.28 -19.06
N ASP A 191 -19.15 3.62 -17.77
CA ASP A 191 -20.24 4.44 -17.23
C ASP A 191 -20.19 5.86 -17.79
N ILE A 192 -19.01 6.47 -17.85
CA ILE A 192 -18.78 7.78 -18.46
C ILE A 192 -19.16 7.76 -19.94
N SER A 193 -18.69 6.75 -20.68
CA SER A 193 -19.01 6.57 -22.11
C SER A 193 -20.54 6.50 -22.33
N LYS A 194 -21.23 5.70 -21.51
CA LYS A 194 -22.70 5.59 -21.57
C LYS A 194 -23.39 6.94 -21.30
N LYS A 195 -22.94 7.71 -20.31
CA LYS A 195 -23.47 9.05 -20.04
C LYS A 195 -23.25 10.00 -21.21
N LEU A 196 -22.08 9.97 -21.83
CA LEU A 196 -21.75 10.80 -22.99
C LEU A 196 -22.54 10.42 -24.24
N ILE A 197 -22.67 9.13 -24.54
CA ILE A 197 -23.50 8.65 -25.67
C ILE A 197 -24.95 9.14 -25.53
N ASN A 198 -25.53 9.03 -24.33
CA ASN A 198 -26.89 9.45 -24.09
C ASN A 198 -27.08 10.98 -24.25
N ASN A 199 -26.11 11.78 -23.81
CA ASN A 199 -26.20 13.22 -23.77
C ASN A 199 -25.72 13.91 -25.06
N SER A 200 -24.67 13.38 -25.71
CA SER A 200 -23.99 14.04 -26.82
C SER A 200 -23.75 13.13 -28.02
N ARG A 201 -24.21 11.88 -27.97
CA ARG A 201 -23.93 10.83 -29.00
C ARG A 201 -22.44 10.66 -29.30
N PHE A 202 -21.58 11.02 -28.36
CA PHE A 202 -20.13 10.87 -28.46
C PHE A 202 -19.66 9.71 -27.57
N ASP A 203 -18.83 8.81 -28.13
CA ASP A 203 -18.18 7.75 -27.38
C ASP A 203 -16.65 7.96 -27.40
N PRO A 204 -16.04 8.37 -26.29
CA PRO A 204 -14.58 8.55 -26.20
C PRO A 204 -13.80 7.27 -26.43
N MET A 205 -14.41 6.10 -26.21
CA MET A 205 -13.74 4.80 -26.37
C MET A 205 -13.52 4.39 -27.82
N HIS A 206 -14.22 5.00 -28.78
CA HIS A 206 -14.02 4.76 -30.20
C HIS A 206 -12.85 5.55 -30.83
N ILE A 207 -12.26 6.48 -30.08
CA ILE A 207 -11.15 7.30 -30.56
C ILE A 207 -9.96 7.08 -29.61
N SER A 208 -8.89 6.47 -30.08
CA SER A 208 -7.73 6.05 -29.26
C SER A 208 -7.14 7.19 -28.42
N GLY A 209 -7.05 8.41 -28.95
CA GLY A 209 -6.59 9.58 -28.19
C GLY A 209 -7.55 9.97 -27.06
N SER A 210 -8.87 10.00 -27.33
CA SER A 210 -9.90 10.29 -26.33
C SER A 210 -9.99 9.19 -25.27
N ALA A 211 -9.85 7.92 -25.68
CA ALA A 211 -9.79 6.81 -24.75
C ALA A 211 -8.59 6.95 -23.79
N GLN A 212 -7.41 7.21 -24.32
CA GLN A 212 -6.21 7.42 -23.50
C GLN A 212 -6.38 8.57 -22.52
N ASP A 213 -6.90 9.71 -22.99
CA ASP A 213 -7.13 10.90 -22.15
C ASP A 213 -8.15 10.59 -21.02
N LEU A 214 -9.20 9.81 -21.31
CA LEU A 214 -10.16 9.36 -20.30
C LEU A 214 -9.49 8.47 -19.24
N TYR A 215 -8.70 7.48 -19.63
CA TYR A 215 -8.01 6.60 -18.68
C TYR A 215 -6.95 7.35 -17.87
N ASN A 216 -6.26 8.34 -18.45
CA ASN A 216 -5.34 9.20 -17.71
C ASN A 216 -6.09 9.99 -16.62
N GLN A 217 -7.26 10.55 -16.94
CA GLN A 217 -8.10 11.25 -15.97
C GLN A 217 -8.62 10.29 -14.90
N ILE A 218 -9.03 9.07 -15.25
CA ILE A 218 -9.47 8.06 -14.26
C ILE A 218 -8.36 7.76 -13.28
N LYS A 219 -7.13 7.50 -13.76
CA LYS A 219 -5.97 7.23 -12.91
C LYS A 219 -5.68 8.40 -11.95
N SER A 220 -5.66 9.64 -12.47
CA SER A 220 -5.42 10.83 -11.64
C SER A 220 -6.51 10.99 -10.59
N ASN A 221 -7.78 10.93 -10.99
CA ASN A 221 -8.92 11.07 -10.08
C ASN A 221 -8.96 10.00 -8.99
N ILE A 222 -8.59 8.75 -9.31
CA ILE A 222 -8.51 7.67 -8.30
C ILE A 222 -7.45 8.02 -7.26
N ASN A 223 -6.29 8.51 -7.66
CA ASN A 223 -5.22 8.89 -6.74
C ASN A 223 -5.62 10.06 -5.81
N GLU A 224 -6.46 10.97 -6.30
CA GLU A 224 -6.93 12.14 -5.57
C GLU A 224 -8.29 11.90 -4.84
N PHE A 225 -8.89 10.72 -5.01
CA PHE A 225 -10.24 10.43 -4.51
C PHE A 225 -10.35 10.52 -2.99
N GLU A 226 -9.28 10.22 -2.28
CA GLU A 226 -9.24 10.34 -0.81
C GLU A 226 -9.44 11.79 -0.36
N GLU A 227 -8.89 12.74 -1.10
CA GLU A 227 -8.97 14.17 -0.79
C GLU A 227 -10.28 14.81 -1.27
N ASN A 228 -10.67 14.54 -2.52
CA ASN A 228 -11.74 15.24 -3.21
C ASN A 228 -13.15 14.68 -2.97
N ASN A 229 -13.26 13.42 -2.51
CA ASN A 229 -14.53 12.72 -2.28
C ASN A 229 -15.47 12.66 -3.51
N GLU A 230 -14.95 12.88 -4.69
CA GLU A 230 -15.63 12.80 -5.98
C GLU A 230 -14.62 12.61 -7.10
N LEU A 231 -15.04 12.07 -8.24
CA LEU A 231 -14.22 11.96 -9.43
C LEU A 231 -14.73 12.94 -10.48
N ASN A 232 -13.89 13.87 -10.91
CA ASN A 232 -14.23 14.91 -11.88
C ASN A 232 -13.54 14.70 -13.22
N PHE A 233 -14.33 14.69 -14.28
CA PHE A 233 -13.86 14.43 -15.64
C PHE A 233 -14.21 15.58 -16.59
N GLN A 234 -13.26 15.95 -17.43
CA GLN A 234 -13.43 16.92 -18.49
C GLN A 234 -13.18 16.25 -19.84
N ILE A 235 -14.23 15.91 -20.54
CA ILE A 235 -14.15 15.15 -21.78
C ILE A 235 -14.34 16.07 -22.97
N LYS A 236 -13.32 16.14 -23.84
CA LYS A 236 -13.40 16.87 -25.11
C LYS A 236 -14.24 16.07 -26.09
N SER A 237 -15.36 16.63 -26.52
CA SER A 237 -16.25 16.09 -27.56
C SER A 237 -16.29 17.02 -28.77
N PRO A 238 -16.78 16.57 -29.93
CA PRO A 238 -16.95 17.43 -31.10
C PRO A 238 -17.84 18.66 -30.86
N SER A 239 -18.75 18.59 -29.89
CA SER A 239 -19.68 19.67 -29.52
C SER A 239 -19.14 20.58 -28.39
N GLY A 240 -17.93 20.34 -27.88
CA GLY A 240 -17.31 21.10 -26.79
C GLY A 240 -16.86 20.20 -25.63
N VAL A 241 -16.51 20.83 -24.50
CA VAL A 241 -16.10 20.12 -23.28
C VAL A 241 -17.32 19.71 -22.47
N VAL A 242 -17.40 18.44 -22.10
CA VAL A 242 -18.44 17.90 -21.22
C VAL A 242 -17.82 17.58 -19.87
N ASN A 243 -18.39 18.14 -18.80
CA ASN A 243 -17.97 17.84 -17.43
C ASN A 243 -18.87 16.74 -16.86
N ILE A 244 -18.25 15.74 -16.24
CA ILE A 244 -18.93 14.63 -15.57
C ILE A 244 -18.33 14.47 -14.19
N THR A 245 -19.18 14.38 -13.17
CA THR A 245 -18.77 14.07 -11.79
C THR A 245 -19.38 12.74 -11.39
N LEU A 246 -18.59 11.89 -10.73
CA LEU A 246 -19.05 10.64 -10.10
C LEU A 246 -18.85 10.74 -8.60
N TYR A 247 -19.89 10.43 -7.86
CA TYR A 247 -19.90 10.43 -6.40
C TYR A 247 -19.68 9.03 -5.82
N PRO A 248 -19.23 8.89 -4.55
CA PRO A 248 -19.05 7.61 -3.90
C PRO A 248 -20.27 6.68 -3.95
N SER A 249 -21.48 7.24 -3.87
CA SER A 249 -22.73 6.47 -3.97
C SER A 249 -22.92 5.81 -5.34
N GLU A 250 -22.54 6.50 -6.42
CA GLU A 250 -22.58 5.92 -7.77
C GLU A 250 -21.53 4.83 -7.92
N LEU A 251 -20.30 5.07 -7.42
CA LEU A 251 -19.22 4.09 -7.44
C LEU A 251 -19.57 2.85 -6.60
N LYS A 252 -20.19 3.01 -5.42
CA LYS A 252 -20.71 1.88 -4.62
C LYS A 252 -21.72 1.04 -5.42
N ASN A 253 -22.57 1.67 -6.21
CA ASN A 253 -23.53 0.96 -7.06
C ASN A 253 -22.82 0.20 -8.22
N LEU A 254 -21.84 0.85 -8.87
CA LEU A 254 -21.06 0.24 -9.96
C LEU A 254 -20.31 -1.01 -9.50
N PHE A 255 -19.76 -1.00 -8.28
CA PHE A 255 -18.96 -2.09 -7.71
C PHE A 255 -19.70 -2.91 -6.64
N LYS A 256 -21.03 -2.80 -6.57
CA LYS A 256 -21.85 -3.42 -5.51
C LYS A 256 -21.55 -4.91 -5.28
N LYS A 257 -21.35 -5.66 -6.36
CA LYS A 257 -21.11 -7.12 -6.30
C LYS A 257 -19.77 -7.43 -5.62
N GLU A 258 -18.72 -6.72 -6.00
CA GLU A 258 -17.36 -6.90 -5.49
C GLU A 258 -17.26 -6.41 -4.05
N LEU A 259 -17.77 -5.21 -3.78
CA LEU A 259 -17.81 -4.64 -2.42
C LEU A 259 -18.59 -5.54 -1.46
N SER A 260 -19.72 -6.14 -1.90
CA SER A 260 -20.48 -7.07 -1.06
C SER A 260 -19.68 -8.31 -0.67
N LYS A 261 -18.78 -8.80 -1.53
CA LYS A 261 -17.89 -9.91 -1.19
C LYS A 261 -16.87 -9.52 -0.13
N ILE A 262 -16.23 -8.35 -0.31
CA ILE A 262 -15.26 -7.81 0.66
C ILE A 262 -15.95 -7.55 2.00
N ASN A 263 -17.09 -6.86 2.00
CA ASN A 263 -17.85 -6.57 3.21
C ASN A 263 -18.19 -7.87 3.96
N ARG A 264 -18.69 -8.89 3.27
CA ARG A 264 -19.03 -10.17 3.89
C ARG A 264 -17.82 -10.90 4.46
N LYS A 265 -16.68 -10.91 3.75
CA LYS A 265 -15.49 -11.69 4.13
C LYS A 265 -14.65 -10.98 5.18
N VAL A 266 -14.53 -9.67 5.08
CA VAL A 266 -13.59 -8.87 5.86
C VAL A 266 -14.32 -7.98 6.86
N VAL A 267 -15.19 -7.07 6.39
CA VAL A 267 -15.81 -6.07 7.26
C VAL A 267 -16.73 -6.73 8.29
N ASN A 268 -17.54 -7.69 7.87
CA ASN A 268 -18.52 -8.36 8.73
C ASN A 268 -17.94 -9.56 9.51
N SER A 269 -16.66 -9.89 9.35
CA SER A 269 -16.00 -10.95 10.12
C SER A 269 -15.86 -10.59 11.60
N GLY A 270 -15.86 -9.30 11.91
CA GLY A 270 -15.53 -8.77 13.24
C GLY A 270 -14.03 -8.67 13.51
N ASP A 271 -13.19 -9.19 12.62
CA ASP A 271 -11.74 -9.03 12.70
C ASP A 271 -11.32 -7.61 12.29
N MET A 272 -10.18 -7.17 12.79
CA MET A 272 -9.58 -5.92 12.34
C MET A 272 -9.18 -6.03 10.87
N PHE A 273 -9.26 -4.92 10.13
CA PHE A 273 -8.79 -4.89 8.74
C PHE A 273 -8.12 -3.58 8.37
N SER A 274 -7.28 -3.64 7.33
CA SER A 274 -6.55 -2.52 6.79
C SER A 274 -6.49 -2.60 5.26
N LEU A 275 -6.38 -1.46 4.62
CA LEU A 275 -6.17 -1.36 3.18
C LEU A 275 -4.69 -1.10 2.90
N LYS A 276 -4.12 -1.78 1.92
CA LYS A 276 -2.83 -1.37 1.37
C LYS A 276 -3.02 -0.11 0.51
N ASP A 277 -1.93 0.62 0.32
CA ASP A 277 -1.92 1.85 -0.49
C ASP A 277 -2.53 1.64 -1.89
N SER A 278 -2.27 0.48 -2.50
CA SER A 278 -2.87 0.06 -3.78
C SER A 278 -4.41 0.02 -3.78
N ALA A 279 -5.02 -0.16 -2.60
CA ALA A 279 -6.47 -0.30 -2.41
C ALA A 279 -7.11 0.92 -1.74
N HIS A 280 -6.40 2.06 -1.60
CA HIS A 280 -6.82 3.25 -0.85
C HIS A 280 -8.21 3.77 -1.27
N MET A 281 -8.54 3.73 -2.56
CA MET A 281 -9.86 4.19 -3.03
C MET A 281 -11.03 3.40 -2.42
N LEU A 282 -10.82 2.18 -1.95
CA LEU A 282 -11.85 1.37 -1.31
C LEU A 282 -12.26 1.92 0.06
N GLU A 283 -11.45 2.78 0.69
CA GLU A 283 -11.75 3.37 2.01
C GLU A 283 -13.12 4.05 2.04
N LYS A 284 -13.48 4.76 0.96
CA LYS A 284 -14.76 5.46 0.85
C LYS A 284 -15.89 4.58 0.29
N LEU A 285 -15.56 3.42 -0.23
CA LEU A 285 -16.52 2.52 -0.86
C LEU A 285 -16.94 1.37 0.05
N LEU A 286 -16.09 0.96 0.99
CA LEU A 286 -16.41 -0.06 1.99
C LEU A 286 -17.26 0.54 3.12
N ASP A 287 -18.03 -0.32 3.77
CA ASP A 287 -18.80 0.04 4.95
C ASP A 287 -17.88 -0.03 6.17
N THR A 288 -17.00 0.98 6.31
CA THR A 288 -16.01 1.04 7.38
C THR A 288 -16.69 1.13 8.75
N SER A 289 -16.25 0.30 9.66
CA SER A 289 -16.72 0.21 11.06
C SER A 289 -15.54 0.38 12.01
N ASP A 290 -15.77 0.21 13.30
CA ASP A 290 -14.74 0.33 14.35
C ASP A 290 -13.56 -0.67 14.18
N ASN A 291 -13.71 -1.69 13.36
CA ASN A 291 -12.66 -2.65 13.04
C ASN A 291 -11.74 -2.22 11.88
N TYR A 292 -11.93 -1.02 11.29
CA TYR A 292 -11.04 -0.48 10.27
C TYR A 292 -9.83 0.22 10.89
N LEU A 293 -8.62 -0.23 10.55
CA LEU A 293 -7.34 0.30 11.06
C LEU A 293 -6.77 1.46 10.24
N GLY A 294 -7.38 1.78 9.12
CA GLY A 294 -6.83 2.73 8.15
C GLY A 294 -5.92 2.05 7.13
N LEU A 295 -5.13 2.85 6.40
CA LEU A 295 -4.15 2.33 5.47
C LEU A 295 -3.05 1.59 6.22
N ALA A 296 -2.64 0.45 5.69
CA ALA A 296 -1.53 -0.31 6.25
C ALA A 296 -0.26 0.54 6.23
N PRO A 297 0.47 0.62 7.35
CA PRO A 297 1.68 1.42 7.40
C PRO A 297 2.71 0.90 6.41
N SER A 298 3.43 1.82 5.77
CA SER A 298 4.61 1.47 4.98
C SER A 298 5.69 0.91 5.92
N TYR A 299 6.45 -0.04 5.42
CA TYR A 299 7.53 -0.64 6.20
C TYR A 299 8.89 -0.08 5.79
N ASP A 300 9.74 0.18 6.78
CA ASP A 300 11.11 0.62 6.58
C ASP A 300 12.01 -0.57 6.20
N ILE A 301 12.79 -0.41 5.14
CA ILE A 301 13.76 -1.41 4.69
C ILE A 301 14.79 -1.76 5.78
N ASN A 302 15.18 -0.81 6.62
CA ASN A 302 16.14 -1.05 7.70
C ASN A 302 15.52 -1.92 8.82
N ALA A 303 14.23 -1.67 9.14
CA ALA A 303 13.49 -2.52 10.05
C ALA A 303 13.34 -3.94 9.51
N ILE A 304 13.05 -4.09 8.21
CA ILE A 304 12.98 -5.39 7.53
C ILE A 304 14.33 -6.09 7.56
N LYS A 305 15.43 -5.41 7.21
CA LYS A 305 16.78 -5.98 7.26
C LYS A 305 17.13 -6.49 8.66
N LYS A 306 16.82 -5.70 9.69
CA LYS A 306 17.04 -6.08 11.09
C LYS A 306 16.23 -7.33 11.44
N LEU A 307 14.94 -7.37 11.08
CA LEU A 307 14.07 -8.53 11.31
C LEU A 307 14.60 -9.80 10.60
N LEU A 308 14.96 -9.68 9.33
CA LEU A 308 15.46 -10.83 8.56
C LEU A 308 16.83 -11.34 9.02
N ASN A 309 17.63 -10.48 9.64
CA ASN A 309 18.92 -10.89 10.22
C ASN A 309 18.78 -11.54 11.59
N THR A 310 17.74 -11.19 12.37
CA THR A 310 17.48 -11.73 13.71
C THR A 310 16.63 -12.99 13.72
N SER A 311 15.92 -13.27 12.63
CA SER A 311 15.06 -14.46 12.51
C SER A 311 15.88 -15.68 12.11
N GLN A 312 15.59 -16.84 12.74
CA GLN A 312 16.23 -18.12 12.39
C GLN A 312 15.62 -18.64 11.07
N PHE A 313 16.28 -18.37 9.95
CA PHE A 313 15.92 -18.92 8.65
C PHE A 313 16.98 -19.92 8.19
N ASP A 314 16.55 -21.02 7.57
CA ASP A 314 17.45 -21.92 6.87
C ASP A 314 18.06 -21.20 5.65
N ASN A 315 19.35 -20.89 5.72
CA ASN A 315 20.07 -20.13 4.70
C ASN A 315 20.28 -20.91 3.39
N ASN A 316 20.01 -22.21 3.38
CA ASN A 316 20.36 -23.09 2.26
C ASN A 316 19.21 -23.32 1.27
N LYS A 317 18.01 -22.79 1.54
CA LYS A 317 16.86 -22.94 0.64
C LYS A 317 16.17 -21.61 0.41
N LEU A 318 15.98 -21.25 -0.86
CA LEU A 318 15.09 -20.15 -1.28
C LEU A 318 13.64 -20.63 -1.15
N VAL A 319 13.06 -20.44 0.04
CA VAL A 319 11.65 -20.74 0.32
C VAL A 319 10.94 -19.43 0.60
N LYS A 320 9.72 -19.30 0.10
CA LYS A 320 8.86 -18.15 0.44
C LYS A 320 8.51 -18.18 1.93
N ILE A 321 8.84 -17.10 2.62
CA ILE A 321 8.58 -16.92 4.05
C ILE A 321 7.14 -16.47 4.22
N ASN A 322 6.31 -17.29 4.86
CA ASN A 322 4.91 -17.03 5.18
C ASN A 322 4.68 -16.81 6.69
N ALA A 323 5.73 -16.91 7.50
CA ALA A 323 5.68 -16.62 8.93
C ALA A 323 7.01 -16.03 9.41
N ILE A 324 6.96 -15.05 10.27
CA ILE A 324 8.12 -14.42 10.90
C ILE A 324 7.96 -14.49 12.41
N LYS A 325 8.97 -15.07 13.09
CA LYS A 325 9.09 -15.01 14.54
C LYS A 325 9.91 -13.78 14.90
N LEU A 326 9.35 -12.92 15.72
CA LEU A 326 10.11 -11.81 16.28
C LEU A 326 11.00 -12.36 17.39
N ALA A 327 12.28 -11.93 17.41
CA ALA A 327 13.15 -12.18 18.57
C ALA A 327 12.43 -11.69 19.83
N LYS A 328 12.65 -12.38 20.98
CA LYS A 328 12.10 -11.89 22.27
C LYS A 328 12.40 -10.40 22.36
N ALA A 329 11.34 -9.59 22.39
CA ALA A 329 11.51 -8.18 22.64
C ALA A 329 12.28 -8.06 23.95
N GLU A 330 13.43 -7.37 23.94
CA GLU A 330 14.01 -6.91 25.18
C GLU A 330 12.90 -6.19 25.93
N LYS A 331 12.53 -6.71 27.10
CA LYS A 331 11.46 -6.17 27.93
C LYS A 331 11.84 -4.75 28.31
N SER A 332 11.37 -3.80 27.57
CA SER A 332 10.96 -2.46 27.98
C SER A 332 10.86 -1.54 26.77
N LEU A 333 9.65 -1.18 26.37
CA LEU A 333 9.46 0.13 25.76
C LEU A 333 10.06 1.15 26.73
N PRO A 334 10.85 2.13 26.27
CA PRO A 334 11.35 3.18 27.15
C PRO A 334 10.12 3.81 27.84
N LYS A 335 10.06 3.60 29.16
CA LYS A 335 9.00 4.10 30.01
C LYS A 335 9.54 5.37 30.65
N THR A 336 9.02 6.51 30.24
CA THR A 336 9.38 7.79 30.88
C THR A 336 8.27 8.17 31.83
N LEU A 337 8.58 8.27 33.13
CA LEU A 337 7.69 8.80 34.13
C LEU A 337 7.86 10.32 34.20
N ILE A 338 6.82 11.08 33.90
CA ILE A 338 6.88 12.53 33.84
C ILE A 338 5.85 13.15 34.78
N ASN A 339 6.29 14.17 35.54
CA ASN A 339 5.37 15.03 36.27
C ASN A 339 4.63 15.93 35.29
N HIS A 340 3.30 15.95 35.34
CA HIS A 340 2.50 16.73 34.41
C HIS A 340 1.63 17.77 35.10
N THR A 341 1.45 18.91 34.46
CA THR A 341 0.46 19.94 34.83
C THR A 341 -0.49 20.23 33.65
N ALA A 342 -0.14 19.84 32.44
CA ALA A 342 -1.04 19.90 31.28
C ALA A 342 -2.19 18.91 31.45
N THR A 343 -3.36 19.28 30.96
CA THR A 343 -4.57 18.47 31.01
C THR A 343 -5.04 18.01 29.64
N HIS A 344 -4.59 18.68 28.57
CA HIS A 344 -5.02 18.40 27.21
C HIS A 344 -3.87 18.52 26.20
N LEU A 345 -4.00 17.78 25.11
CA LEU A 345 -3.24 17.95 23.88
C LEU A 345 -4.04 18.85 22.95
N LEU A 346 -3.39 19.78 22.29
CA LEU A 346 -3.99 20.64 21.27
C LEU A 346 -3.24 20.47 19.94
N TYR A 347 -3.96 20.05 18.90
CA TYR A 347 -3.47 19.96 17.54
C TYR A 347 -4.59 20.33 16.56
N ASP A 348 -4.30 21.16 15.57
CA ASP A 348 -5.25 21.59 14.53
C ASP A 348 -6.61 22.03 15.08
N ASN A 349 -6.59 22.92 16.09
CA ASN A 349 -7.75 23.47 16.80
C ASN A 349 -8.63 22.43 17.54
N HIS A 350 -8.17 21.21 17.71
CA HIS A 350 -8.85 20.19 18.53
C HIS A 350 -8.06 19.91 19.81
N ALA A 351 -8.77 19.80 20.91
CA ALA A 351 -8.19 19.49 22.22
C ALA A 351 -8.65 18.11 22.72
N TRP A 352 -7.70 17.29 23.18
CA TRP A 352 -7.96 15.96 23.74
C TRP A 352 -7.47 15.87 25.16
N ASP A 353 -8.34 15.44 26.04
CA ASP A 353 -8.03 15.23 27.46
C ASP A 353 -7.03 14.08 27.65
N ILE A 354 -5.86 14.36 28.24
CA ILE A 354 -4.81 13.36 28.52
C ILE A 354 -4.96 12.67 29.88
N ARG A 355 -5.90 13.09 30.72
CA ARG A 355 -6.21 12.42 31.99
C ARG A 355 -6.82 11.04 31.80
N ASN A 356 -7.36 10.79 30.63
CA ASN A 356 -7.75 9.45 30.16
C ASN A 356 -6.66 8.90 29.25
N GLU A 357 -6.47 7.59 29.28
CA GLU A 357 -5.51 6.89 28.41
C GLU A 357 -5.71 7.24 26.96
N LYS A 358 -4.63 7.62 26.25
CA LYS A 358 -4.65 8.01 24.86
C LYS A 358 -3.48 7.42 24.11
N SER A 359 -3.72 7.08 22.86
CA SER A 359 -2.67 6.70 21.91
C SER A 359 -2.70 7.63 20.71
N ILE A 360 -1.52 8.05 20.25
CA ILE A 360 -1.32 8.99 19.15
C ILE A 360 -0.55 8.31 18.04
N GLN A 361 -1.04 8.45 16.83
CA GLN A 361 -0.36 8.04 15.60
C GLN A 361 -0.34 9.22 14.62
N TYR A 362 0.81 9.48 14.03
CA TYR A 362 0.97 10.50 12.99
C TYR A 362 1.41 9.85 11.68
N ASN A 363 0.51 9.81 10.71
CA ASN A 363 0.77 9.25 9.39
C ASN A 363 0.22 10.20 8.30
N ASN A 364 0.95 10.34 7.21
CA ASN A 364 0.54 11.12 6.04
C ASN A 364 0.02 12.52 6.37
N LYS A 365 0.75 13.24 7.27
CA LYS A 365 0.40 14.58 7.77
C LYS A 365 -0.91 14.64 8.56
N LYS A 366 -1.50 13.50 8.94
CA LYS A 366 -2.70 13.43 9.79
C LYS A 366 -2.37 12.85 11.16
N LEU A 367 -2.89 13.48 12.21
CA LEU A 367 -2.81 12.99 13.57
C LEU A 367 -4.06 12.19 13.89
N ARG A 368 -3.89 10.93 14.34
CA ARG A 368 -4.97 10.09 14.88
C ARG A 368 -4.78 9.94 16.36
N ILE A 369 -5.82 10.20 17.13
CA ILE A 369 -5.84 10.03 18.58
C ILE A 369 -6.95 9.03 18.93
N LYS A 370 -6.57 7.96 19.65
CA LYS A 370 -7.47 6.90 20.09
C LYS A 370 -7.55 6.90 21.61
N VAL A 371 -8.73 6.61 22.16
CA VAL A 371 -8.91 6.37 23.62
C VAL A 371 -8.37 4.99 23.94
N GLY A 372 -7.67 4.88 25.08
CA GLY A 372 -7.02 3.65 25.52
C GLY A 372 -5.56 3.56 25.08
N VAL A 373 -4.83 2.61 25.70
CA VAL A 373 -3.43 2.36 25.41
C VAL A 373 -3.30 1.40 24.26
N ASP A 374 -2.87 1.93 23.14
CA ASP A 374 -2.49 1.13 21.99
C ASP A 374 -0.98 1.25 21.79
N LYS A 375 -0.25 0.21 22.14
CA LYS A 375 1.21 0.18 22.04
C LYS A 375 1.71 0.10 20.59
N THR A 376 0.80 0.02 19.62
CA THR A 376 1.13 0.04 18.18
C THR A 376 1.17 1.46 17.63
N PHE A 377 0.70 2.45 18.39
CA PHE A 377 0.75 3.85 18.04
C PHE A 377 2.14 4.44 18.31
N ASP A 378 2.47 5.54 17.65
CA ASP A 378 3.77 6.20 17.81
C ASP A 378 4.03 6.60 19.26
N LEU A 379 2.97 7.03 19.97
CA LEU A 379 3.01 7.48 21.33
C LEU A 379 1.75 7.04 22.07
N ALA A 380 1.87 6.55 23.30
CA ALA A 380 0.75 6.26 24.17
C ALA A 380 0.97 6.82 25.56
N PHE A 381 -0.10 7.27 26.20
CA PHE A 381 -0.10 7.87 27.53
C PHE A 381 -0.99 7.06 28.47
N ILE A 382 -0.49 6.79 29.66
CA ILE A 382 -1.24 6.19 30.77
C ILE A 382 -1.08 7.06 32.01
N LEU A 383 -2.17 7.48 32.64
CA LEU A 383 -2.13 8.09 33.95
C LEU A 383 -2.16 6.99 35.01
N LYS A 384 -1.08 6.83 35.76
CA LYS A 384 -0.99 5.87 36.87
C LYS A 384 -0.44 6.55 38.12
N ASP A 385 -1.18 6.43 39.24
CA ASP A 385 -0.80 7.00 40.51
C ASP A 385 -0.43 8.49 40.44
N GLY A 386 -1.18 9.28 39.64
CA GLY A 386 -0.97 10.72 39.47
C GLY A 386 0.26 11.09 38.62
N LYS A 387 0.94 10.12 38.03
CA LYS A 387 2.06 10.32 37.11
C LYS A 387 1.71 9.86 35.73
N LEU A 388 2.12 10.63 34.72
CA LEU A 388 1.93 10.27 33.30
C LEU A 388 3.03 9.30 32.88
N GLU A 389 2.64 8.09 32.58
CA GLU A 389 3.51 7.10 31.94
C GLU A 389 3.40 7.25 30.43
N ILE A 390 4.54 7.45 29.76
CA ILE A 390 4.60 7.61 28.32
C ILE A 390 5.31 6.42 27.71
N TYR A 391 4.66 5.82 26.75
CA TYR A 391 5.22 4.76 25.92
C TYR A 391 5.38 5.30 24.50
N HIS A 392 6.58 5.23 23.95
CA HIS A 392 6.81 5.55 22.56
C HIS A 392 7.45 4.37 21.83
N GLN A 393 7.04 4.15 20.59
CA GLN A 393 7.74 3.20 19.75
C GLN A 393 9.04 3.80 19.24
N SER A 394 10.09 3.00 19.23
CA SER A 394 11.29 3.28 18.44
C SER A 394 10.96 3.06 16.97
N SER A 395 10.20 3.98 16.36
CA SER A 395 9.85 4.00 14.94
C SER A 395 10.90 4.79 14.16
N SER A 396 10.84 4.73 12.84
CA SER A 396 11.63 5.58 11.93
C SER A 396 11.31 7.08 12.06
N LYS A 397 10.37 7.46 12.93
CA LYS A 397 9.93 8.83 13.14
C LYS A 397 10.73 9.51 14.24
N GLU A 398 11.03 10.77 14.03
CA GLU A 398 11.63 11.60 15.04
C GLU A 398 10.55 11.99 16.07
N ILE A 399 10.66 11.47 17.30
CA ILE A 399 9.72 11.77 18.38
C ILE A 399 10.48 12.52 19.46
N VAL A 400 10.10 13.79 19.68
CA VAL A 400 10.63 14.61 20.74
C VAL A 400 9.57 14.80 21.81
N ILE A 401 9.85 14.30 23.01
CA ILE A 401 8.97 14.39 24.17
C ILE A 401 9.59 15.35 25.17
N PRO A 402 8.86 16.36 25.68
CA PRO A 402 9.38 17.28 26.67
C PRO A 402 9.68 16.55 27.98
N LYS A 403 10.69 17.04 28.73
CA LYS A 403 11.07 16.46 30.02
C LYS A 403 9.99 16.62 31.10
N THR A 404 9.10 17.58 30.91
CA THR A 404 7.95 17.85 31.79
C THR A 404 6.75 18.10 30.92
N PHE A 405 5.55 17.66 31.33
CA PHE A 405 4.31 17.92 30.59
C PHE A 405 3.63 19.14 31.19
N LYS A 406 4.16 20.32 30.90
CA LYS A 406 3.63 21.61 31.33
C LYS A 406 2.91 22.32 30.22
N GLU A 407 2.03 23.24 30.59
CA GLU A 407 1.39 24.16 29.66
C GLU A 407 2.45 24.93 28.85
N GLY A 408 2.24 25.01 27.53
CA GLY A 408 3.13 25.67 26.59
C GLY A 408 4.25 24.80 26.03
N GLU A 409 4.50 23.62 26.58
CA GLU A 409 5.43 22.66 25.95
C GLU A 409 4.82 21.94 24.77
N GLN A 410 5.64 21.31 23.95
CA GLN A 410 5.23 20.65 22.72
C GLN A 410 5.78 19.23 22.66
N ILE A 411 4.96 18.31 22.14
CA ILE A 411 5.39 17.02 21.63
C ILE A 411 5.58 17.18 20.13
N ILE A 412 6.68 16.66 19.60
CA ILE A 412 6.95 16.70 18.16
C ILE A 412 7.00 15.25 17.68
N ILE A 413 6.24 14.95 16.64
CA ILE A 413 6.29 13.68 15.91
C ILE A 413 6.54 14.02 14.44
N ASP A 414 7.75 13.78 13.96
CA ASP A 414 8.24 14.28 12.68
C ASP A 414 8.04 15.81 12.55
N ASN A 415 7.13 16.25 11.69
CA ASN A 415 6.80 17.65 11.47
C ASN A 415 5.56 18.12 12.25
N ALA A 416 4.85 17.23 12.94
CA ALA A 416 3.66 17.59 13.72
C ALA A 416 4.04 18.13 15.09
N LYS A 417 3.57 19.33 15.40
CA LYS A 417 3.74 19.98 16.71
C LYS A 417 2.42 19.91 17.47
N ILE A 418 2.40 19.16 18.57
CA ILE A 418 1.24 18.97 19.43
C ILE A 418 1.48 19.80 20.69
N ASN A 419 0.67 20.81 20.93
CA ASN A 419 0.81 21.68 22.09
C ASN A 419 0.21 21.04 23.34
N LEU A 420 0.87 21.22 24.47
CA LEU A 420 0.37 20.86 25.77
C LEU A 420 -0.34 22.07 26.38
N ILE A 421 -1.61 21.91 26.72
CA ILE A 421 -2.41 22.99 27.32
C ILE A 421 -3.04 22.54 28.63
N LYS A 422 -3.33 23.52 29.50
CA LYS A 422 -4.11 23.34 30.71
C LYS A 422 -5.51 23.93 30.46
N VAL A 423 -6.53 23.09 30.54
CA VAL A 423 -7.92 23.54 30.53
C VAL A 423 -8.40 23.56 31.97
N GLU A 424 -8.73 24.73 32.46
CA GLU A 424 -9.35 24.89 33.78
C GLU A 424 -10.85 24.61 33.63
N ASN A 425 -11.40 23.77 34.50
CA ASN A 425 -12.83 23.54 34.51
C ASN A 425 -13.50 24.86 34.88
N ALA A 426 -14.34 25.36 33.99
CA ALA A 426 -15.25 26.47 34.29
C ALA A 426 -16.34 26.02 35.26
#